data_e3b62f1220b6902940cd0eb784e576fa
#
_entry.id   e3b62f1220b6902940cd0eb784e576fa
#
_cell.length_a   1.000
_cell.length_b   1.000
_cell.length_c   1.000
_cell.angle_alpha   90.00
_cell.angle_beta   90.00
_cell.angle_gamma   90.00
#
_symmetry.space_group_name_H-M   'P 1'
#
loop_
_entity.id
_entity.type
_entity.pdbx_description
1 polymer ?
#
loop_
_entity_poly.entity_id
_entity_poly.type
_entity_poly.pdbx_seq_one_letter_code
_entity_poly.pdbx_strand_id
1 'polypeptide(L)'
;MKIIYFGGNFEFQYKNYSINKLAKDYRVEILGDVDKILHTPKNETKTVKLGGNLYYCGPYYFYEEGTGAASIVANEASFVEKCTDAIFLIDNTNIPGTITEIVHAATLKKRIAIFYVKQPLDEGEPENEICSANWYPLEFAKLKANAHLVECENREMAKELIYNYVNSLKKS
;
A
#
# COMPACT_ATOMS: atom_id res chain seq x y z
N MET A 1 5.79 -2.19 19.11
CA MET A 1 4.77 -1.45 18.34
C MET A 1 5.09 -1.64 16.86
N LYS A 2 4.10 -2.07 16.09
CA LYS A 2 4.18 -2.21 14.62
C LYS A 2 3.35 -1.12 13.99
N ILE A 3 3.91 -0.44 13.00
CA ILE A 3 3.24 0.63 12.29
C ILE A 3 3.24 0.25 10.81
N ILE A 4 2.05 0.06 10.22
CA ILE A 4 1.92 -0.31 8.82
C ILE A 4 1.59 0.89 7.95
N TYR A 5 2.23 0.93 6.78
CA TYR A 5 1.82 1.66 5.61
C TYR A 5 1.21 0.68 4.62
N PHE A 6 0.06 1.01 4.01
CA PHE A 6 -0.59 0.10 3.09
C PHE A 6 -0.86 0.79 1.74
N GLY A 7 0.14 0.75 0.87
CA GLY A 7 0.11 1.35 -0.47
C GLY A 7 -0.57 0.47 -1.52
N GLY A 8 -0.90 1.08 -2.63
CA GLY A 8 -1.56 0.48 -3.78
C GLY A 8 -2.46 1.49 -4.47
N ASN A 9 -3.04 1.12 -5.61
CA ASN A 9 -3.94 2.01 -6.33
C ASN A 9 -5.14 2.42 -5.49
N PHE A 10 -5.54 3.68 -5.62
CA PHE A 10 -6.84 4.13 -5.16
C PHE A 10 -7.92 3.62 -6.12
N GLU A 11 -9.01 3.07 -5.59
CA GLU A 11 -10.13 2.55 -6.41
C GLU A 11 -10.97 3.65 -7.08
N PHE A 12 -10.68 4.93 -6.80
CA PHE A 12 -11.44 6.05 -7.36
C PHE A 12 -10.55 7.20 -7.81
N GLN A 13 -11.05 7.90 -8.83
CA GLN A 13 -10.47 9.17 -9.22
C GLN A 13 -10.93 10.28 -8.28
N TYR A 14 -10.02 11.19 -7.94
CA TYR A 14 -10.19 12.31 -6.99
C TYR A 14 -11.47 13.15 -7.16
N LYS A 15 -12.07 13.16 -8.34
CA LYS A 15 -13.22 14.01 -8.66
C LYS A 15 -14.58 13.50 -8.16
N ASN A 16 -14.66 12.31 -7.58
CA ASN A 16 -15.93 11.65 -7.24
C ASN A 16 -15.97 11.08 -5.82
N TYR A 17 -15.33 11.74 -4.87
CA TYR A 17 -15.36 11.31 -3.48
C TYR A 17 -16.77 11.31 -2.90
N SER A 18 -17.25 10.14 -2.55
CA SER A 18 -18.32 9.99 -1.58
C SER A 18 -17.89 8.96 -0.54
N ILE A 19 -18.29 9.15 0.70
CA ILE A 19 -18.07 8.19 1.80
C ILE A 19 -18.49 6.76 1.40
N ASN A 20 -19.58 6.62 0.66
CA ASN A 20 -20.08 5.33 0.20
C ASN A 20 -19.15 4.63 -0.83
N LYS A 21 -18.38 5.39 -1.62
CA LYS A 21 -17.37 4.83 -2.53
C LYS A 21 -16.11 4.45 -1.79
N LEU A 22 -15.69 5.25 -0.82
CA LEU A 22 -14.52 4.98 0.01
C LEU A 22 -14.70 3.73 0.87
N ALA A 23 -15.92 3.46 1.34
CA ALA A 23 -16.23 2.24 2.09
C ALA A 23 -16.01 0.95 1.28
N LYS A 24 -15.89 1.05 -0.05
CA LYS A 24 -15.59 -0.08 -0.95
C LYS A 24 -14.09 -0.25 -1.25
N ASP A 25 -13.23 0.64 -0.74
CA ASP A 25 -11.80 0.47 -0.90
C ASP A 25 -11.31 -0.76 -0.14
N TYR A 26 -10.48 -1.57 -0.78
CA TYR A 26 -9.95 -2.81 -0.19
C TYR A 26 -9.18 -2.58 1.11
N ARG A 27 -8.60 -1.39 1.33
CA ARG A 27 -7.94 -1.07 2.60
C ARG A 27 -8.93 -1.01 3.73
N VAL A 28 -10.11 -0.43 3.49
CA VAL A 28 -11.21 -0.37 4.44
C VAL A 28 -11.76 -1.76 4.72
N GLU A 29 -11.94 -2.58 3.68
CA GLU A 29 -12.39 -3.97 3.82
C GLU A 29 -11.43 -4.79 4.68
N ILE A 30 -10.12 -4.63 4.47
CA ILE A 30 -9.07 -5.39 5.17
C ILE A 30 -8.81 -4.85 6.58
N LEU A 31 -8.71 -3.54 6.74
CA LEU A 31 -8.31 -2.91 8.01
C LEU A 31 -9.50 -2.64 8.94
N GLY A 32 -10.70 -2.50 8.38
CA GLY A 32 -11.92 -2.11 9.10
C GLY A 32 -11.95 -0.61 9.46
N ASP A 33 -13.09 -0.12 9.92
CA ASP A 33 -13.28 1.24 10.44
C ASP A 33 -12.92 2.38 9.46
N VAL A 34 -13.88 2.64 8.56
CA VAL A 34 -13.80 3.67 7.51
C VAL A 34 -13.39 5.03 8.05
N ASP A 35 -14.00 5.46 9.15
CA ASP A 35 -13.80 6.81 9.69
C ASP A 35 -12.39 7.03 10.21
N LYS A 36 -11.78 6.01 10.81
CA LYS A 36 -10.42 6.11 11.34
C LYS A 36 -9.34 6.06 10.26
N ILE A 37 -9.61 5.33 9.17
CA ILE A 37 -8.61 5.08 8.12
C ILE A 37 -8.64 6.17 7.07
N LEU A 38 -9.80 6.78 6.81
CA LEU A 38 -9.99 7.70 5.70
C LEU A 38 -9.74 9.17 6.06
N HIS A 39 -9.86 9.55 7.32
CA HIS A 39 -9.65 10.94 7.72
C HIS A 39 -8.19 11.21 8.06
N THR A 40 -7.55 12.05 7.24
CA THR A 40 -6.28 12.66 7.64
C THR A 40 -6.59 13.71 8.70
N PRO A 41 -6.10 13.57 9.91
CA PRO A 41 -6.21 14.65 10.89
C PRO A 41 -5.45 15.86 10.39
N LYS A 42 -6.07 17.04 10.44
CA LYS A 42 -5.38 18.31 10.15
C LYS A 42 -4.06 18.34 10.91
N ASN A 43 -2.97 18.49 10.19
CA ASN A 43 -1.62 18.73 10.72
C ASN A 43 -1.03 17.68 11.68
N GLU A 44 -1.54 16.44 11.70
CA GLU A 44 -0.98 15.42 12.57
C GLU A 44 -0.67 14.13 11.82
N THR A 45 0.58 13.70 11.89
CA THR A 45 1.03 12.34 11.53
C THR A 45 0.48 11.32 12.54
N LYS A 46 -0.85 11.25 12.69
CA LYS A 46 -1.48 10.31 13.61
C LYS A 46 -1.39 8.90 13.07
N THR A 47 -1.03 7.99 13.95
CA THR A 47 -1.23 6.57 13.71
C THR A 47 -2.58 6.15 14.27
N VAL A 48 -3.30 5.30 13.54
CA VAL A 48 -4.59 4.74 13.94
C VAL A 48 -4.37 3.34 14.47
N LYS A 49 -4.85 3.06 15.69
CA LYS A 49 -4.75 1.71 16.28
C LYS A 49 -5.72 0.74 15.60
N LEU A 50 -5.19 -0.33 15.02
CA LEU A 50 -5.97 -1.38 14.34
C LEU A 50 -6.32 -2.58 15.24
N GLY A 51 -5.65 -2.69 16.39
CA GLY A 51 -5.81 -3.78 17.34
C GLY A 51 -4.48 -4.36 17.80
N GLY A 52 -4.45 -4.98 18.99
CA GLY A 52 -3.19 -5.45 19.57
C GLY A 52 -2.15 -4.34 19.66
N ASN A 53 -0.97 -4.59 19.13
CA ASN A 53 0.14 -3.63 19.05
C ASN A 53 0.37 -3.11 17.61
N LEU A 54 -0.66 -3.17 16.75
CA LEU A 54 -0.64 -2.77 15.36
C LEU A 54 -1.31 -1.41 15.15
N TYR A 55 -0.64 -0.55 14.40
CA TYR A 55 -1.09 0.80 14.05
C TYR A 55 -0.98 1.02 12.55
N TYR A 56 -1.84 1.87 12.00
CA TYR A 56 -1.85 2.29 10.61
C TYR A 56 -1.36 3.74 10.50
N CYS A 57 -0.52 4.05 9.54
CA CYS A 57 0.01 5.39 9.34
C CYS A 57 -0.19 5.97 7.93
N GLY A 58 -0.96 5.32 7.08
CA GLY A 58 -1.26 5.84 5.73
C GLY A 58 -1.19 4.75 4.64
N PRO A 59 -1.55 5.10 3.39
CA PRO A 59 -1.99 6.43 2.95
C PRO A 59 -3.38 6.81 3.48
N TYR A 60 -3.65 8.10 3.54
CA TYR A 60 -4.97 8.65 3.90
C TYR A 60 -5.62 9.28 2.68
N TYR A 61 -6.96 9.28 2.62
CA TYR A 61 -7.71 9.65 1.41
C TYR A 61 -8.09 11.12 1.34
N PHE A 62 -8.17 11.80 2.48
CA PHE A 62 -8.63 13.17 2.51
C PHE A 62 -7.50 14.15 2.73
N TYR A 63 -7.28 14.94 1.72
CA TYR A 63 -6.50 16.16 1.81
C TYR A 63 -7.47 17.35 1.79
N GLU A 64 -7.12 18.42 2.47
CA GLU A 64 -7.90 19.66 2.41
C GLU A 64 -7.94 20.18 0.97
N GLU A 65 -9.08 20.83 0.62
CA GLU A 65 -9.19 21.54 -0.64
C GLU A 65 -8.05 22.55 -0.78
N GLY A 66 -7.37 22.54 -1.91
CA GLY A 66 -6.19 23.39 -2.14
C GLY A 66 -4.85 22.78 -1.69
N THR A 67 -4.82 21.56 -1.15
CA THR A 67 -3.56 20.86 -0.88
C THR A 67 -2.84 20.58 -2.19
N GLY A 68 -1.65 21.16 -2.37
CA GLY A 68 -0.84 20.97 -3.57
C GLY A 68 -0.23 19.58 -3.65
N ALA A 69 0.06 19.10 -4.87
CA ALA A 69 0.66 17.80 -5.12
C ALA A 69 1.97 17.57 -4.33
N ALA A 70 2.80 18.60 -4.19
CA ALA A 70 4.05 18.50 -3.42
C ALA A 70 3.80 18.18 -1.94
N SER A 71 2.74 18.75 -1.34
CA SER A 71 2.36 18.45 0.05
C SER A 71 1.83 17.05 0.20
N ILE A 72 1.08 16.55 -0.79
CA ILE A 72 0.59 15.17 -0.81
C ILE A 72 1.79 14.21 -0.84
N VAL A 73 2.72 14.40 -1.76
CA VAL A 73 3.93 13.56 -1.90
C VAL A 73 4.78 13.61 -0.63
N ALA A 74 4.96 14.79 -0.03
CA ALA A 74 5.72 14.92 1.22
C ALA A 74 5.06 14.16 2.38
N ASN A 75 3.74 14.20 2.49
CA ASN A 75 2.99 13.46 3.50
C ASN A 75 3.13 11.94 3.30
N GLU A 76 2.92 11.45 2.07
CA GLU A 76 3.05 10.01 1.76
C GLU A 76 4.49 9.51 2.04
N ALA A 77 5.51 10.27 1.65
CA ALA A 77 6.89 9.95 1.97
C ALA A 77 7.12 9.86 3.50
N SER A 78 6.58 10.81 4.28
CA SER A 78 6.69 10.80 5.73
C SER A 78 6.01 9.59 6.39
N PHE A 79 4.90 9.10 5.82
CA PHE A 79 4.22 7.89 6.31
C PHE A 79 5.07 6.65 6.04
N VAL A 80 5.67 6.53 4.85
CA VAL A 80 6.62 5.45 4.54
C VAL A 80 7.83 5.51 5.47
N GLU A 81 8.38 6.69 5.74
CA GLU A 81 9.48 6.85 6.70
C GLU A 81 9.12 6.38 8.11
N LYS A 82 7.90 6.66 8.54
CA LYS A 82 7.40 6.35 9.89
C LYS A 82 7.05 4.87 10.08
N CYS A 83 6.65 4.16 9.04
CA CYS A 83 6.22 2.79 9.15
C CYS A 83 7.37 1.84 9.56
N THR A 84 7.03 0.75 10.20
CA THR A 84 7.93 -0.39 10.44
C THR A 84 7.76 -1.45 9.35
N ASP A 85 6.55 -1.57 8.83
CA ASP A 85 6.14 -2.55 7.84
C ASP A 85 5.37 -1.84 6.73
N ALA A 86 5.76 -2.07 5.49
CA ALA A 86 5.06 -1.58 4.31
C ALA A 86 4.38 -2.74 3.59
N ILE A 87 3.10 -2.60 3.33
CA ILE A 87 2.29 -3.58 2.59
C ILE A 87 1.88 -2.92 1.29
N PHE A 88 2.00 -3.63 0.18
CA PHE A 88 1.59 -3.12 -1.13
C PHE A 88 0.72 -4.13 -1.85
N LEU A 89 -0.34 -3.62 -2.50
CA LEU A 89 -1.12 -4.37 -3.48
C LEU A 89 -0.84 -3.82 -4.87
N ILE A 90 -0.39 -4.70 -5.77
CA ILE A 90 -0.18 -4.41 -7.19
C ILE A 90 -1.18 -5.24 -7.99
N ASP A 91 -2.23 -4.60 -8.45
CA ASP A 91 -3.29 -5.23 -9.25
C ASP A 91 -3.47 -4.56 -10.64
N ASN A 92 -2.57 -3.62 -10.97
CA ASN A 92 -2.61 -2.83 -12.19
C ASN A 92 -1.19 -2.51 -12.67
N THR A 93 -1.02 -2.27 -13.96
CA THR A 93 0.25 -1.87 -14.58
C THR A 93 0.57 -0.40 -14.39
N ASN A 94 -0.44 0.47 -14.29
CA ASN A 94 -0.27 1.92 -14.20
C ASN A 94 -0.38 2.43 -12.76
N ILE A 95 0.67 2.24 -12.00
CA ILE A 95 0.74 2.56 -10.56
C ILE A 95 2.00 3.37 -10.18
N PRO A 96 2.31 4.49 -10.85
CA PRO A 96 3.59 5.19 -10.65
C PRO A 96 3.79 5.66 -9.19
N GLY A 97 2.75 6.08 -8.49
CA GLY A 97 2.80 6.45 -7.08
C GLY A 97 3.23 5.27 -6.20
N THR A 98 2.53 4.15 -6.32
CA THR A 98 2.82 2.92 -5.56
C THR A 98 4.24 2.41 -5.84
N ILE A 99 4.70 2.47 -7.08
CA ILE A 99 6.08 2.09 -7.43
C ILE A 99 7.11 2.96 -6.72
N THR A 100 6.87 4.28 -6.70
CA THR A 100 7.75 5.23 -5.99
C THR A 100 7.79 4.93 -4.49
N GLU A 101 6.66 4.62 -3.88
CA GLU A 101 6.55 4.25 -2.47
C GLU A 101 7.28 2.94 -2.16
N ILE A 102 7.18 1.93 -3.04
CA ILE A 102 7.92 0.66 -2.92
C ILE A 102 9.42 0.92 -2.93
N VAL A 103 9.91 1.69 -3.90
CA VAL A 103 11.34 2.02 -4.02
C VAL A 103 11.82 2.81 -2.81
N HIS A 104 11.00 3.76 -2.32
CA HIS A 104 11.32 4.53 -1.11
C HIS A 104 11.41 3.63 0.13
N ALA A 105 10.41 2.78 0.36
CA ALA A 105 10.41 1.82 1.47
C ALA A 105 11.61 0.87 1.41
N ALA A 106 11.97 0.38 0.21
CA ALA A 106 13.11 -0.50 0.01
C ALA A 106 14.45 0.20 0.30
N THR A 107 14.58 1.46 -0.13
CA THR A 107 15.77 2.27 0.17
C THR A 107 15.95 2.50 1.67
N LEU A 108 14.85 2.66 2.40
CA LEU A 108 14.83 2.78 3.86
C LEU A 108 14.94 1.43 4.59
N LYS A 109 15.07 0.33 3.86
CA LYS A 109 15.16 -1.04 4.39
C LYS A 109 14.00 -1.41 5.33
N LYS A 110 12.80 -0.95 5.01
CA LYS A 110 11.58 -1.34 5.74
C LYS A 110 11.30 -2.83 5.54
N ARG A 111 10.54 -3.44 6.45
CA ARG A 111 9.95 -4.75 6.18
C ARG A 111 8.84 -4.58 5.16
N ILE A 112 8.95 -5.26 4.02
CA ILE A 112 8.06 -5.06 2.88
C ILE A 112 7.39 -6.38 2.54
N ALA A 113 6.07 -6.36 2.40
CA ALA A 113 5.27 -7.42 1.81
C ALA A 113 4.53 -6.86 0.59
N ILE A 114 4.73 -7.47 -0.57
CA ILE A 114 4.11 -7.06 -1.83
C ILE A 114 3.26 -8.21 -2.34
N PHE A 115 1.98 -7.98 -2.46
CA PHE A 115 1.01 -8.88 -3.06
C PHE A 115 0.72 -8.38 -4.47
N TYR A 116 1.10 -9.14 -5.47
CA TYR A 116 0.90 -8.72 -6.86
C TYR A 116 0.04 -9.71 -7.62
N VAL A 117 -0.90 -9.17 -8.37
CA VAL A 117 -1.76 -9.97 -9.24
C VAL A 117 -0.99 -10.30 -10.51
N LYS A 118 -0.97 -11.57 -10.85
CA LYS A 118 -0.34 -12.10 -12.06
C LYS A 118 -0.88 -11.37 -13.29
N GLN A 119 0.02 -10.92 -14.13
CA GLN A 119 -0.29 -10.23 -15.37
C GLN A 119 0.42 -10.93 -16.52
N PRO A 120 -0.21 -11.02 -17.70
CA PRO A 120 0.49 -11.51 -18.87
C PRO A 120 1.71 -10.61 -19.14
N LEU A 121 2.84 -11.23 -19.41
CA LEU A 121 4.02 -10.53 -19.89
C LEU A 121 3.78 -10.12 -21.36
N ASP A 122 4.24 -8.91 -21.72
CA ASP A 122 4.24 -8.48 -23.11
C ASP A 122 5.25 -9.29 -23.93
N GLU A 123 5.03 -9.43 -25.23
CA GLU A 123 5.97 -10.11 -26.12
C GLU A 123 7.34 -9.43 -26.08
N GLY A 124 8.38 -10.18 -25.74
CA GLY A 124 9.76 -9.68 -25.64
C GLY A 124 10.20 -9.26 -24.24
N GLU A 125 9.36 -9.34 -23.24
CA GLU A 125 9.77 -9.18 -21.86
C GLU A 125 10.74 -10.31 -21.45
N PRO A 126 11.78 -10.01 -20.66
CA PRO A 126 12.72 -11.03 -20.21
C PRO A 126 12.00 -12.10 -19.38
N GLU A 127 12.36 -13.37 -19.62
CA GLU A 127 11.94 -14.45 -18.73
C GLU A 127 12.42 -14.13 -17.31
N ASN A 128 11.51 -13.81 -16.42
CA ASN A 128 11.79 -13.61 -15.01
C ASN A 128 10.74 -14.36 -14.18
N GLU A 129 11.07 -14.62 -12.92
CA GLU A 129 10.19 -15.34 -12.00
C GLU A 129 8.96 -14.50 -11.59
N ILE A 130 8.97 -13.21 -11.89
CA ILE A 130 7.92 -12.27 -11.49
C ILE A 130 7.06 -11.96 -12.71
N CYS A 131 5.90 -12.59 -12.78
CA CYS A 131 4.91 -12.34 -13.83
C CYS A 131 4.18 -11.01 -13.61
N SER A 132 4.88 -9.89 -13.78
CA SER A 132 4.32 -8.55 -13.62
C SER A 132 5.05 -7.54 -14.50
N ALA A 133 4.30 -6.65 -15.17
CA ALA A 133 4.85 -5.50 -15.88
C ALA A 133 5.67 -4.56 -14.95
N ASN A 134 5.52 -4.69 -13.64
CA ASN A 134 6.29 -3.97 -12.63
C ASN A 134 7.44 -4.80 -12.04
N TRP A 135 7.97 -5.77 -12.77
CA TRP A 135 9.01 -6.68 -12.28
C TRP A 135 10.24 -5.96 -11.70
N TYR A 136 10.70 -4.88 -12.35
CA TYR A 136 11.91 -4.18 -11.93
C TYR A 136 11.82 -3.61 -10.49
N PRO A 137 10.80 -2.81 -10.10
CA PRO A 137 10.68 -2.35 -8.72
C PRO A 137 10.45 -3.48 -7.72
N LEU A 138 9.84 -4.58 -8.12
CA LEU A 138 9.66 -5.77 -7.26
C LEU A 138 11.01 -6.45 -6.98
N GLU A 139 11.81 -6.69 -8.01
CA GLU A 139 13.18 -7.20 -7.85
C GLU A 139 14.06 -6.24 -7.06
N PHE A 140 13.95 -4.93 -7.31
CA PHE A 140 14.65 -3.93 -6.52
C PHE A 140 14.32 -4.04 -5.03
N ALA A 141 13.05 -4.16 -4.67
CA ALA A 141 12.62 -4.32 -3.28
C ALA A 141 13.12 -5.62 -2.65
N LYS A 142 13.10 -6.73 -3.40
CA LYS A 142 13.65 -8.02 -2.98
C LYS A 142 15.14 -7.91 -2.68
N LEU A 143 15.91 -7.30 -3.57
CA LEU A 143 17.36 -7.14 -3.42
C LEU A 143 17.77 -6.16 -2.31
N LYS A 144 17.05 -5.04 -2.16
CA LYS A 144 17.43 -3.97 -1.22
C LYS A 144 16.91 -4.15 0.19
N ALA A 145 15.72 -4.73 0.34
CA ALA A 145 15.03 -4.84 1.61
C ALA A 145 14.59 -6.28 1.96
N ASN A 146 14.98 -7.27 1.16
CA ASN A 146 14.52 -8.66 1.31
C ASN A 146 12.98 -8.72 1.37
N ALA A 147 12.31 -8.00 0.46
CA ALA A 147 10.86 -7.92 0.42
C ALA A 147 10.24 -9.30 0.19
N HIS A 148 9.15 -9.55 0.92
CA HIS A 148 8.34 -10.76 0.72
C HIS A 148 7.38 -10.51 -0.44
N LEU A 149 7.59 -11.21 -1.55
CA LEU A 149 6.76 -11.13 -2.75
C LEU A 149 5.78 -12.31 -2.76
N VAL A 150 4.50 -12.00 -2.98
CA VAL A 150 3.41 -12.98 -3.03
C VAL A 150 2.66 -12.81 -4.35
N GLU A 151 2.82 -13.78 -5.25
CA GLU A 151 2.04 -13.83 -6.48
C GLU A 151 0.61 -14.28 -6.19
N CYS A 152 -0.35 -13.60 -6.77
CA CYS A 152 -1.78 -13.85 -6.63
C CYS A 152 -2.42 -14.03 -8.00
N GLU A 153 -3.27 -15.04 -8.17
CA GLU A 153 -3.97 -15.28 -9.42
C GLU A 153 -4.98 -14.17 -9.76
N ASN A 154 -5.53 -13.54 -8.74
CA ASN A 154 -6.49 -12.46 -8.89
C ASN A 154 -6.52 -11.56 -7.65
N ARG A 155 -7.26 -10.45 -7.76
CA ARG A 155 -7.38 -9.45 -6.70
C ARG A 155 -8.05 -9.99 -5.44
N GLU A 156 -9.03 -10.85 -5.53
CA GLU A 156 -9.74 -11.39 -4.37
C GLU A 156 -8.80 -12.28 -3.53
N MET A 157 -8.00 -13.12 -4.20
CA MET A 157 -6.95 -13.88 -3.52
C MET A 157 -5.94 -12.96 -2.83
N ALA A 158 -5.52 -11.88 -3.50
CA ALA A 158 -4.60 -10.92 -2.91
C ALA A 158 -5.20 -10.27 -1.64
N LYS A 159 -6.46 -9.85 -1.67
CA LYS A 159 -7.17 -9.29 -0.51
C LYS A 159 -7.21 -10.26 0.67
N GLU A 160 -7.54 -11.51 0.41
CA GLU A 160 -7.59 -12.55 1.46
C GLU A 160 -6.20 -12.77 2.09
N LEU A 161 -5.17 -12.88 1.27
CA LEU A 161 -3.80 -13.06 1.76
C LEU A 161 -3.30 -11.86 2.55
N ILE A 162 -3.61 -10.63 2.12
CA ILE A 162 -3.28 -9.41 2.86
C ILE A 162 -4.04 -9.37 4.19
N TYR A 163 -5.34 -9.71 4.20
CA TYR A 163 -6.13 -9.79 5.43
C TYR A 163 -5.50 -10.75 6.44
N ASN A 164 -5.10 -11.94 6.00
CA ASN A 164 -4.44 -12.93 6.83
C ASN A 164 -3.07 -12.42 7.34
N TYR A 165 -2.30 -11.76 6.48
CA TYR A 165 -1.02 -11.17 6.85
C TYR A 165 -1.19 -10.08 7.91
N VAL A 166 -2.11 -9.14 7.73
CA VAL A 166 -2.42 -8.07 8.71
C VAL A 166 -2.86 -8.68 10.05
N ASN A 167 -3.69 -9.71 10.04
CA ASN A 167 -4.11 -10.37 11.27
C ASN A 167 -2.97 -11.11 11.97
N SER A 168 -2.01 -11.64 11.25
CA SER A 168 -0.78 -12.19 11.83
C SER A 168 0.06 -11.13 12.52
N LEU A 169 0.12 -9.92 11.96
CA LEU A 169 0.82 -8.79 12.56
C LEU A 169 0.15 -8.31 13.87
N LYS A 170 -1.19 -8.41 13.98
CA LYS A 170 -1.93 -8.05 15.22
C LYS A 170 -1.61 -8.98 16.39
N LYS A 171 -1.30 -10.25 16.11
CA LYS A 171 -1.05 -11.30 17.11
C LYS A 171 0.40 -11.33 17.58
N SER A 172 1.33 -10.76 16.86
CA SER A 172 2.77 -10.76 17.13
C SER A 172 3.23 -9.42 17.71
#